data_4455aaf7e25ca045d605b777f1bc3c5a
#
_entry.id   4455aaf7e25ca045d605b777f1bc3c5a
#
_cell.length_a   1.000
_cell.length_b   1.000
_cell.length_c   1.000
_cell.angle_alpha   90.00
_cell.angle_beta   90.00
_cell.angle_gamma   90.00
#
_symmetry.space_group_name_H-M   'P 1'
#
loop_
_entity.id
_entity.type
_entity.pdbx_description
1 polymer ?
#
loop_
_entity_poly.entity_id
_entity_poly.type
_entity_poly.pdbx_seq_one_letter_code
_entity_poly.pdbx_strand_id
1 'polypeptide(L)'
;MTDLSNPPLRSIDSLIVDVVTDNVSDAYVSKTLFAVSEFSNVVLAGAKVISGGTLLGANLGFGLRLVSEADHVRHTLLFDTGPEGSIFVRNCANLGIRLGDVECIAVTHGHWDHMAALPDALDAIVKQGGQVTVHVNPGMFNERAVRLKSGTVVPVANVPDPSVLEKHGARVVNRPEARLLLDDHFYYSGEIPRVTSFEKGRIDHLCRTSSEGPWIPDPLLMDERMLVVHVRDLGLIVFSACSHAGIVNVCTHVRNLFPDIPMYCVMGGLHLGGVMEKIIPDTVDGLRPFGIKHIITGHCTGWRALHALADAFGQTVSQSAVGTRYTFDEGHHLSL
;
A
#
# COMPACT_ATOMS: atom_id res chain seq x y z
N MET A 1 26.31 7.85 4.65
CA MET A 1 25.11 7.75 3.80
C MET A 1 25.54 6.99 2.57
N THR A 2 25.18 5.73 2.44
CA THR A 2 25.37 5.00 1.18
C THR A 2 24.41 5.63 0.18
N ASP A 3 24.98 6.22 -0.85
CA ASP A 3 24.22 6.74 -2.00
C ASP A 3 23.53 5.54 -2.67
N LEU A 4 22.21 5.41 -2.45
CA LEU A 4 21.39 4.39 -3.08
C LEU A 4 20.86 4.83 -4.45
N SER A 5 21.64 5.62 -5.20
CA SER A 5 21.39 5.75 -6.62
C SER A 5 21.59 4.37 -7.25
N ASN A 6 20.52 3.81 -7.80
CA ASN A 6 20.47 2.45 -8.37
C ASN A 6 20.68 1.32 -7.33
N PRO A 7 19.75 1.14 -6.37
CA PRO A 7 19.83 0.03 -5.43
C PRO A 7 19.76 -1.31 -6.19
N PRO A 8 20.47 -2.35 -5.70
CA PRO A 8 20.52 -3.66 -6.37
C PRO A 8 19.23 -4.47 -6.17
N LEU A 9 18.10 -3.91 -6.62
CA LEU A 9 16.80 -4.57 -6.58
C LEU A 9 16.80 -5.77 -7.54
N ARG A 10 16.54 -6.96 -6.98
CA ARG A 10 16.51 -8.19 -7.77
C ARG A 10 15.28 -8.23 -8.67
N SER A 11 15.47 -8.60 -9.94
CA SER A 11 14.37 -8.92 -10.84
C SER A 11 13.75 -10.26 -10.45
N ILE A 12 12.43 -10.31 -10.30
CA ILE A 12 11.66 -11.51 -9.95
C ILE A 12 10.90 -12.05 -11.16
N ASP A 13 10.52 -13.33 -11.12
CA ASP A 13 9.80 -14.00 -12.21
C ASP A 13 8.31 -13.69 -12.18
N SER A 14 7.72 -13.59 -10.98
CA SER A 14 6.31 -13.27 -10.80
C SER A 14 6.01 -12.55 -9.50
N LEU A 15 4.92 -11.77 -9.51
CA LEU A 15 4.36 -11.12 -8.33
C LEU A 15 2.85 -11.33 -8.30
N ILE A 16 2.35 -11.90 -7.19
CA ILE A 16 0.92 -11.96 -6.89
C ILE A 16 0.59 -10.87 -5.86
N VAL A 17 -0.47 -10.13 -6.09
CA VAL A 17 -0.98 -9.07 -5.20
C VAL A 17 -2.43 -9.36 -4.86
N ASP A 18 -2.74 -9.65 -3.60
CA ASP A 18 -4.10 -9.73 -3.11
C ASP A 18 -4.47 -8.45 -2.36
N VAL A 19 -5.59 -7.86 -2.71
CA VAL A 19 -6.17 -6.72 -1.97
C VAL A 19 -6.95 -7.26 -0.78
N VAL A 20 -6.35 -7.21 0.41
CA VAL A 20 -6.96 -7.72 1.65
C VAL A 20 -7.83 -6.66 2.31
N THR A 21 -7.39 -5.41 2.27
CA THR A 21 -8.12 -4.25 2.80
C THR A 21 -8.16 -3.13 1.76
N ASP A 22 -9.36 -2.67 1.43
CA ASP A 22 -9.65 -1.46 0.68
C ASP A 22 -11.07 -0.99 1.06
N ASN A 23 -11.41 0.25 0.78
CA ASN A 23 -12.72 0.82 1.08
C ASN A 23 -13.79 0.55 0.01
N VAL A 24 -13.46 -0.19 -1.04
CA VAL A 24 -14.37 -0.58 -2.12
C VAL A 24 -14.50 -2.09 -2.19
N SER A 25 -15.75 -2.59 -2.24
CA SER A 25 -16.09 -3.95 -2.65
C SER A 25 -16.73 -3.88 -4.02
N ASP A 26 -16.14 -4.57 -4.99
CA ASP A 26 -16.67 -4.66 -6.36
C ASP A 26 -16.50 -6.10 -6.89
N ALA A 27 -17.53 -6.90 -6.66
CA ALA A 27 -17.56 -8.28 -7.11
C ALA A 27 -17.70 -8.42 -8.64
N TYR A 28 -18.10 -7.34 -9.32
CA TYR A 28 -18.29 -7.27 -10.77
C TYR A 28 -17.24 -6.42 -11.47
N VAL A 29 -16.10 -6.22 -10.82
CA VAL A 29 -15.02 -5.40 -11.36
C VAL A 29 -14.70 -5.73 -12.81
N SER A 30 -14.54 -4.69 -13.62
CA SER A 30 -14.13 -4.83 -15.01
C SER A 30 -12.75 -5.49 -15.07
N LYS A 31 -12.66 -6.63 -15.75
CA LYS A 31 -11.44 -7.44 -15.81
C LYS A 31 -10.35 -6.68 -16.55
N THR A 32 -9.21 -6.46 -15.89
CA THR A 32 -7.93 -6.37 -16.59
C THR A 32 -7.44 -7.80 -16.87
N LEU A 33 -6.61 -8.00 -17.89
CA LEU A 33 -6.17 -9.33 -18.32
C LEU A 33 -5.41 -10.10 -17.21
N PHE A 34 -4.89 -9.41 -16.20
CA PHE A 34 -4.10 -9.95 -15.10
C PHE A 34 -4.79 -9.86 -13.73
N ALA A 35 -6.12 -9.61 -13.69
CA ALA A 35 -6.89 -9.49 -12.46
C ALA A 35 -7.98 -10.55 -12.35
N VAL A 36 -8.13 -11.10 -11.14
CA VAL A 36 -9.21 -12.00 -10.73
C VAL A 36 -10.10 -11.26 -9.74
N SER A 37 -11.42 -11.24 -10.00
CA SER A 37 -12.39 -10.56 -9.13
C SER A 37 -12.55 -11.27 -7.79
N GLU A 38 -13.12 -10.57 -6.79
CA GLU A 38 -13.46 -11.12 -5.48
C GLU A 38 -14.22 -12.46 -5.58
N PHE A 39 -15.29 -12.52 -6.41
CA PHE A 39 -16.06 -13.77 -6.59
C PHE A 39 -15.20 -14.93 -7.05
N SER A 40 -14.41 -14.73 -8.10
CA SER A 40 -13.56 -15.79 -8.61
C SER A 40 -12.48 -16.17 -7.59
N ASN A 41 -11.93 -15.19 -6.88
CA ASN A 41 -10.86 -15.43 -5.91
C ASN A 41 -11.34 -16.23 -4.69
N VAL A 42 -12.52 -15.92 -4.12
CA VAL A 42 -13.06 -16.71 -3.00
C VAL A 42 -13.46 -18.12 -3.42
N VAL A 43 -13.92 -18.32 -4.67
CA VAL A 43 -14.20 -19.65 -5.21
C VAL A 43 -12.90 -20.46 -5.37
N LEU A 44 -11.85 -19.85 -5.92
CA LEU A 44 -10.52 -20.46 -6.00
C LEU A 44 -9.96 -20.82 -4.61
N ALA A 45 -10.27 -20.02 -3.60
CA ALA A 45 -9.93 -20.30 -2.20
C ALA A 45 -10.78 -21.42 -1.55
N GLY A 46 -11.77 -21.96 -2.27
CA GLY A 46 -12.57 -23.12 -1.84
C GLY A 46 -13.99 -22.81 -1.37
N ALA A 47 -14.49 -21.59 -1.54
CA ALA A 47 -15.87 -21.26 -1.22
C ALA A 47 -16.83 -22.04 -2.13
N LYS A 48 -17.74 -22.82 -1.52
CA LYS A 48 -18.76 -23.59 -2.25
C LYS A 48 -20.09 -22.84 -2.42
N VAL A 49 -20.29 -21.79 -1.64
CA VAL A 49 -21.49 -20.96 -1.65
C VAL A 49 -21.03 -19.50 -1.52
N ILE A 50 -21.50 -18.67 -2.42
CA ILE A 50 -21.29 -17.21 -2.33
C ILE A 50 -22.36 -16.64 -1.40
N SER A 51 -21.92 -15.97 -0.35
CA SER A 51 -22.80 -15.36 0.66
C SER A 51 -22.10 -14.17 1.31
N GLY A 52 -22.81 -13.37 2.09
CA GLY A 52 -22.19 -12.31 2.90
C GLY A 52 -21.14 -12.84 3.91
N GLY A 53 -21.16 -14.13 4.25
CA GLY A 53 -20.15 -14.76 5.10
C GLY A 53 -18.86 -15.13 4.36
N THR A 54 -18.94 -15.41 3.06
CA THR A 54 -17.80 -15.81 2.22
C THR A 54 -17.21 -14.65 1.42
N LEU A 55 -17.97 -13.58 1.20
CA LEU A 55 -17.46 -12.36 0.60
C LEU A 55 -16.65 -11.52 1.62
N LEU A 56 -15.81 -10.64 1.13
CA LEU A 56 -14.94 -9.82 1.95
C LEU A 56 -15.64 -8.57 2.49
N GLY A 57 -15.19 -8.10 3.64
CA GLY A 57 -15.58 -6.82 4.19
C GLY A 57 -14.70 -5.70 3.67
N ALA A 58 -15.27 -4.73 2.96
CA ALA A 58 -14.59 -3.47 2.66
C ALA A 58 -14.49 -2.61 3.92
N ASN A 59 -13.39 -1.88 4.09
CA ASN A 59 -13.18 -0.99 5.23
C ASN A 59 -12.28 0.18 4.81
N LEU A 60 -12.47 1.35 5.45
CA LEU A 60 -11.63 2.52 5.17
C LEU A 60 -10.20 2.25 5.62
N GLY A 61 -9.35 1.87 4.71
CA GLY A 61 -7.96 1.55 4.95
C GLY A 61 -7.31 0.88 3.75
N PHE A 62 -6.08 0.47 3.91
CA PHE A 62 -5.32 -0.20 2.87
C PHE A 62 -4.51 -1.37 3.44
N GLY A 63 -4.44 -2.46 2.69
CA GLY A 63 -3.64 -3.62 3.06
C GLY A 63 -3.56 -4.64 1.93
N LEU A 64 -2.34 -4.98 1.54
CA LEU A 64 -2.05 -5.94 0.48
C LEU A 64 -1.27 -7.13 1.01
N ARG A 65 -1.51 -8.32 0.44
CA ARG A 65 -0.56 -9.42 0.49
C ARG A 65 0.18 -9.48 -0.83
N LEU A 66 1.50 -9.49 -0.76
CA LEU A 66 2.40 -9.61 -1.90
C LEU A 66 3.13 -10.95 -1.82
N VAL A 67 3.11 -11.73 -2.90
CA VAL A 67 3.91 -12.95 -3.02
C VAL A 67 4.81 -12.81 -4.24
N SER A 68 6.11 -12.73 -4.01
CA SER A 68 7.13 -12.69 -5.05
C SER A 68 7.73 -14.06 -5.25
N GLU A 69 8.11 -14.38 -6.49
CA GLU A 69 8.83 -15.60 -6.82
C GLU A 69 10.00 -15.28 -7.76
N ALA A 70 11.20 -15.79 -7.45
CA ALA A 70 12.35 -15.78 -8.31
C ALA A 70 13.17 -17.05 -8.10
N ASP A 71 13.59 -17.71 -9.19
CA ASP A 71 14.39 -18.95 -9.15
C ASP A 71 13.79 -20.02 -8.21
N HIS A 72 12.45 -20.18 -8.23
CA HIS A 72 11.65 -21.08 -7.37
C HIS A 72 11.66 -20.74 -5.87
N VAL A 73 12.23 -19.61 -5.48
CA VAL A 73 12.15 -19.09 -4.09
C VAL A 73 10.99 -18.13 -4.00
N ARG A 74 10.11 -18.37 -3.02
CA ARG A 74 8.94 -17.54 -2.75
C ARG A 74 9.10 -16.76 -1.46
N HIS A 75 8.66 -15.52 -1.48
CA HIS A 75 8.54 -14.68 -0.29
C HIS A 75 7.15 -14.06 -0.18
N THR A 76 6.65 -13.98 1.05
CA THR A 76 5.35 -13.37 1.34
C THR A 76 5.50 -12.16 2.25
N LEU A 77 5.02 -11.01 1.77
CA LEU A 77 5.04 -9.74 2.47
C LEU A 77 3.62 -9.18 2.60
N LEU A 78 3.30 -8.57 3.76
CA LEU A 78 2.15 -7.68 3.90
C LEU A 78 2.60 -6.23 3.74
N PHE A 79 1.87 -5.47 2.95
CA PHE A 79 2.05 -4.04 2.79
C PHE A 79 0.84 -3.34 3.39
N ASP A 80 1.01 -2.82 4.61
CA ASP A 80 -0.06 -2.40 5.52
C ASP A 80 -1.06 -3.52 5.89
N THR A 81 -1.98 -3.24 6.83
CA THR A 81 -2.98 -4.21 7.30
C THR A 81 -4.39 -3.62 7.39
N GLY A 82 -4.50 -2.29 7.36
CA GLY A 82 -5.79 -1.62 7.48
C GLY A 82 -6.19 -1.28 8.92
N PRO A 83 -7.47 -0.84 9.11
CA PRO A 83 -7.94 -0.24 10.36
C PRO A 83 -8.47 -1.24 11.39
N GLU A 84 -8.91 -2.44 10.97
CA GLU A 84 -9.67 -3.34 11.83
C GLU A 84 -9.24 -4.80 11.67
N GLY A 85 -8.70 -5.38 12.75
CA GLY A 85 -8.12 -6.70 12.76
C GLY A 85 -9.13 -7.81 12.46
N SER A 86 -10.34 -7.71 12.97
CA SER A 86 -11.39 -8.72 12.74
C SER A 86 -11.75 -8.86 11.26
N ILE A 87 -11.83 -7.72 10.54
CA ILE A 87 -12.09 -7.70 9.09
C ILE A 87 -10.87 -8.20 8.34
N PHE A 88 -9.65 -7.74 8.68
CA PHE A 88 -8.42 -8.19 8.05
C PHE A 88 -8.24 -9.71 8.13
N VAL A 89 -8.35 -10.29 9.33
CA VAL A 89 -8.18 -11.74 9.56
C VAL A 89 -9.27 -12.53 8.84
N ARG A 90 -10.54 -12.09 8.89
CA ARG A 90 -11.64 -12.69 8.16
C ARG A 90 -11.42 -12.68 6.65
N ASN A 91 -10.98 -11.55 6.11
CA ASN A 91 -10.70 -11.40 4.67
C ASN A 91 -9.57 -12.35 4.24
N CYS A 92 -8.48 -12.42 5.01
CA CYS A 92 -7.42 -13.41 4.77
C CYS A 92 -7.96 -14.85 4.75
N ALA A 93 -8.79 -15.20 5.72
CA ALA A 93 -9.37 -16.56 5.79
C ALA A 93 -10.26 -16.87 4.57
N ASN A 94 -11.12 -15.93 4.14
CA ASN A 94 -12.00 -16.10 2.99
C ASN A 94 -11.23 -16.15 1.66
N LEU A 95 -10.06 -15.51 1.58
CA LEU A 95 -9.14 -15.59 0.43
C LEU A 95 -8.22 -16.83 0.46
N GLY A 96 -8.32 -17.66 1.48
CA GLY A 96 -7.43 -18.83 1.65
C GLY A 96 -5.97 -18.44 1.93
N ILE A 97 -5.73 -17.24 2.44
CA ILE A 97 -4.39 -16.75 2.76
C ILE A 97 -3.92 -17.38 4.06
N ARG A 98 -2.79 -18.07 4.01
CA ARG A 98 -2.09 -18.57 5.18
C ARG A 98 -1.20 -17.47 5.74
N LEU A 99 -1.63 -16.88 6.86
CA LEU A 99 -0.86 -15.81 7.52
C LEU A 99 0.45 -16.33 8.11
N GLY A 100 0.55 -17.62 8.45
CA GLY A 100 1.80 -18.24 8.90
C GLY A 100 2.94 -18.23 7.86
N ASP A 101 2.63 -17.97 6.59
CA ASP A 101 3.64 -17.88 5.52
C ASP A 101 4.20 -16.44 5.38
N VAL A 102 3.68 -15.47 6.14
CA VAL A 102 4.13 -14.07 6.09
C VAL A 102 5.47 -13.92 6.81
N GLU A 103 6.49 -13.47 6.09
CA GLU A 103 7.86 -13.27 6.58
C GLU A 103 8.12 -11.82 7.00
N CYS A 104 7.41 -10.88 6.36
CA CYS A 104 7.65 -9.46 6.51
C CYS A 104 6.35 -8.66 6.45
N ILE A 105 6.26 -7.60 7.25
CA ILE A 105 5.25 -6.55 7.11
C ILE A 105 6.00 -5.23 6.89
N ALA A 106 5.73 -4.57 5.78
CA ALA A 106 6.24 -3.24 5.48
C ALA A 106 5.11 -2.22 5.67
N VAL A 107 5.29 -1.27 6.58
CA VAL A 107 4.29 -0.26 6.92
C VAL A 107 4.60 1.03 6.18
N THR A 108 3.61 1.62 5.53
CA THR A 108 3.81 2.82 4.72
C THR A 108 3.98 4.08 5.54
N HIS A 109 3.09 4.34 6.48
CA HIS A 109 3.11 5.52 7.35
C HIS A 109 2.24 5.32 8.60
N GLY A 110 2.37 6.23 9.56
CA GLY A 110 1.76 6.10 10.88
C GLY A 110 0.30 6.58 10.97
N HIS A 111 -0.58 6.14 10.08
CA HIS A 111 -2.01 6.35 10.20
C HIS A 111 -2.74 5.07 10.63
N TRP A 112 -3.82 5.26 11.42
CA TRP A 112 -4.59 4.17 12.01
C TRP A 112 -5.24 3.25 10.95
N ASP A 113 -5.64 3.80 9.82
CA ASP A 113 -6.26 3.07 8.71
C ASP A 113 -5.28 2.21 7.90
N HIS A 114 -3.99 2.21 8.28
CA HIS A 114 -2.93 1.36 7.77
C HIS A 114 -2.36 0.40 8.81
N MET A 115 -2.35 0.79 10.10
CA MET A 115 -1.62 0.09 11.14
C MET A 115 -2.49 -0.53 12.25
N ALA A 116 -3.74 -0.11 12.41
CA ALA A 116 -4.51 -0.51 13.59
C ALA A 116 -4.82 -2.01 13.64
N ALA A 117 -4.86 -2.70 12.49
CA ALA A 117 -5.07 -4.15 12.42
C ALA A 117 -3.78 -4.97 12.67
N LEU A 118 -2.60 -4.34 12.84
CA LEU A 118 -1.33 -5.06 13.04
C LEU A 118 -1.34 -6.05 14.21
N PRO A 119 -1.85 -5.72 15.42
CA PRO A 119 -1.86 -6.66 16.53
C PRO A 119 -2.60 -7.96 16.21
N ASP A 120 -3.80 -7.87 15.62
CA ASP A 120 -4.60 -9.04 15.25
C ASP A 120 -3.95 -9.84 14.11
N ALA A 121 -3.33 -9.16 13.15
CA ALA A 121 -2.58 -9.80 12.07
C ALA A 121 -1.38 -10.58 12.63
N LEU A 122 -0.63 -10.00 13.58
CA LEU A 122 0.50 -10.62 14.24
C LEU A 122 0.07 -11.84 15.07
N ASP A 123 -1.00 -11.72 15.85
CA ASP A 123 -1.55 -12.85 16.62
C ASP A 123 -1.95 -14.01 15.68
N ALA A 124 -2.55 -13.70 14.53
CA ALA A 124 -2.93 -14.70 13.55
C ALA A 124 -1.71 -15.35 12.88
N ILE A 125 -0.64 -14.60 12.59
CA ILE A 125 0.63 -15.10 12.06
C ILE A 125 1.26 -16.06 13.07
N VAL A 126 1.44 -15.63 14.31
CA VAL A 126 2.04 -16.45 15.39
C VAL A 126 1.21 -17.71 15.65
N LYS A 127 -0.12 -17.59 15.70
CA LYS A 127 -1.04 -18.73 15.87
C LYS A 127 -0.90 -19.80 14.78
N GLN A 128 -0.50 -19.39 13.57
CA GLN A 128 -0.25 -20.27 12.43
C GLN A 128 1.21 -20.74 12.33
N GLY A 129 2.05 -20.42 13.34
CA GLY A 129 3.45 -20.85 13.43
C GLY A 129 4.44 -19.96 12.68
N GLY A 130 3.99 -18.79 12.19
CA GLY A 130 4.84 -17.82 11.50
C GLY A 130 5.73 -17.01 12.45
N GLN A 131 6.81 -16.46 11.90
CA GLN A 131 7.68 -15.47 12.53
C GLN A 131 7.82 -14.31 11.56
N VAL A 132 7.59 -13.09 12.02
CA VAL A 132 7.50 -11.93 11.12
C VAL A 132 8.35 -10.77 11.58
N THR A 133 9.00 -10.10 10.63
CA THR A 133 9.67 -8.83 10.84
C THR A 133 8.77 -7.70 10.39
N VAL A 134 8.51 -6.71 11.28
CA VAL A 134 7.72 -5.52 10.95
C VAL A 134 8.67 -4.34 10.74
N HIS A 135 8.65 -3.79 9.54
CA HIS A 135 9.44 -2.62 9.15
C HIS A 135 8.63 -1.35 9.31
N VAL A 136 9.11 -0.47 10.16
CA VAL A 136 8.52 0.84 10.47
C VAL A 136 9.63 1.91 10.49
N ASN A 137 9.27 3.16 10.71
CA ASN A 137 10.23 4.23 10.96
C ASN A 137 9.77 5.13 12.12
N PRO A 138 10.69 5.90 12.74
CA PRO A 138 10.41 6.64 13.98
C PRO A 138 9.26 7.65 13.88
N GLY A 139 9.08 8.29 12.73
CA GLY A 139 8.02 9.31 12.53
C GLY A 139 6.60 8.75 12.57
N MET A 140 6.42 7.43 12.43
CA MET A 140 5.12 6.77 12.40
C MET A 140 4.36 6.83 13.74
N PHE A 141 5.08 7.00 14.87
CA PHE A 141 4.50 6.87 16.21
C PHE A 141 4.13 8.22 16.86
N ASN A 142 4.21 9.31 16.12
CA ASN A 142 3.68 10.59 16.59
C ASN A 142 2.16 10.54 16.71
N GLU A 143 1.63 11.13 17.78
CA GLU A 143 0.17 11.34 17.87
C GLU A 143 -0.27 12.32 16.79
N ARG A 144 -1.42 12.10 16.18
CA ARG A 144 -1.89 12.85 15.03
C ARG A 144 -3.29 13.43 15.27
N ALA A 145 -3.57 14.53 14.59
CA ALA A 145 -4.88 15.17 14.61
C ALA A 145 -5.17 15.86 13.27
N VAL A 146 -6.44 16.15 13.05
CA VAL A 146 -6.91 16.97 11.92
C VAL A 146 -7.50 18.27 12.45
N ARG A 147 -7.14 19.40 11.85
CA ARG A 147 -7.75 20.69 12.11
C ARG A 147 -8.93 20.93 11.18
N LEU A 148 -10.12 20.99 11.73
CA LEU A 148 -11.33 21.30 10.97
C LEU A 148 -11.35 22.77 10.52
N LYS A 149 -12.19 23.09 9.53
CA LYS A 149 -12.40 24.48 9.07
C LYS A 149 -12.88 25.43 10.20
N SER A 150 -13.54 24.91 11.22
CA SER A 150 -13.91 25.64 12.43
C SER A 150 -12.73 26.06 13.32
N GLY A 151 -11.52 25.54 13.05
CA GLY A 151 -10.36 25.65 13.93
C GLY A 151 -10.27 24.54 14.99
N THR A 152 -11.31 23.73 15.16
CA THR A 152 -11.31 22.62 16.11
C THR A 152 -10.27 21.57 15.71
N VAL A 153 -9.46 21.16 16.67
CA VAL A 153 -8.49 20.05 16.50
C VAL A 153 -9.16 18.75 16.96
N VAL A 154 -9.22 17.76 16.08
CA VAL A 154 -9.77 16.44 16.36
C VAL A 154 -8.65 15.42 16.29
N PRO A 155 -8.23 14.81 17.43
CA PRO A 155 -7.26 13.73 17.44
C PRO A 155 -7.78 12.53 16.64
N VAL A 156 -6.88 11.85 15.93
CA VAL A 156 -7.14 10.53 15.34
C VAL A 156 -6.56 9.43 16.23
N ALA A 157 -7.00 8.20 16.04
CA ALA A 157 -6.53 7.08 16.85
C ALA A 157 -5.01 6.90 16.72
N ASN A 158 -4.34 6.63 17.84
CA ASN A 158 -2.93 6.30 17.86
C ASN A 158 -2.69 4.93 17.23
N VAL A 159 -1.54 4.78 16.59
CA VAL A 159 -1.10 3.49 16.04
C VAL A 159 -0.42 2.65 17.12
N PRO A 160 -0.41 1.30 16.96
CA PRO A 160 0.33 0.43 17.87
C PRO A 160 1.83 0.76 17.85
N ASP A 161 2.41 1.07 19.01
CA ASP A 161 3.85 1.36 19.13
C ASP A 161 4.71 0.09 19.02
N PRO A 162 6.04 0.21 18.85
CA PRO A 162 6.94 -0.95 18.73
C PRO A 162 6.79 -1.96 19.85
N SER A 163 6.57 -1.52 21.09
CA SER A 163 6.46 -2.42 22.24
C SER A 163 5.16 -3.24 22.22
N VAL A 164 4.09 -2.67 21.68
CA VAL A 164 2.84 -3.39 21.41
C VAL A 164 3.07 -4.43 20.33
N LEU A 165 3.70 -4.07 19.21
CA LEU A 165 3.97 -5.01 18.12
C LEU A 165 4.86 -6.19 18.59
N GLU A 166 5.88 -5.92 19.41
CA GLU A 166 6.75 -6.96 19.97
C GLU A 166 5.99 -7.90 20.93
N LYS A 167 5.05 -7.39 21.72
CA LYS A 167 4.18 -8.23 22.59
C LYS A 167 3.31 -9.18 21.78
N HIS A 168 2.94 -8.81 20.55
CA HIS A 168 2.19 -9.65 19.60
C HIS A 168 3.11 -10.53 18.73
N GLY A 169 4.41 -10.63 19.09
CA GLY A 169 5.36 -11.57 18.47
C GLY A 169 6.13 -11.04 17.27
N ALA A 170 6.07 -9.75 16.98
CA ALA A 170 6.86 -9.16 15.91
C ALA A 170 8.32 -8.95 16.30
N ARG A 171 9.22 -9.13 15.35
CA ARG A 171 10.54 -8.50 15.38
C ARG A 171 10.44 -7.13 14.74
N VAL A 172 10.57 -6.04 15.48
CA VAL A 172 10.43 -4.68 14.96
C VAL A 172 11.76 -4.12 14.46
N VAL A 173 11.77 -3.63 13.22
CA VAL A 173 12.89 -2.87 12.63
C VAL A 173 12.43 -1.43 12.42
N ASN A 174 12.78 -0.57 13.38
CA ASN A 174 12.41 0.85 13.39
C ASN A 174 13.58 1.72 12.91
N ARG A 175 13.64 2.01 11.62
CA ARG A 175 14.73 2.76 10.98
C ARG A 175 14.22 3.63 9.83
N PRO A 176 14.78 4.86 9.63
CA PRO A 176 14.34 5.77 8.58
C PRO A 176 14.91 5.45 7.19
N GLU A 177 16.03 4.69 7.10
CA GLU A 177 16.75 4.48 5.87
C GLU A 177 16.04 3.50 4.94
N ALA A 178 16.24 3.68 3.64
CA ALA A 178 15.85 2.72 2.62
C ALA A 178 16.56 1.36 2.80
N ARG A 179 15.90 0.29 2.37
CA ARG A 179 16.46 -1.07 2.47
C ARG A 179 15.81 -2.02 1.48
N LEU A 180 16.56 -3.06 1.15
CA LEU A 180 16.05 -4.20 0.44
C LEU A 180 15.53 -5.24 1.43
N LEU A 181 14.45 -5.94 1.06
CA LEU A 181 13.76 -6.92 1.89
C LEU A 181 13.65 -8.25 1.12
N LEU A 182 13.70 -9.37 1.87
CA LEU A 182 13.38 -10.70 1.35
C LEU A 182 14.19 -11.03 0.08
N ASP A 183 15.47 -11.29 0.25
CA ASP A 183 16.42 -11.62 -0.81
C ASP A 183 16.44 -10.58 -1.95
N ASP A 184 16.28 -9.30 -1.58
CA ASP A 184 16.28 -8.13 -2.47
C ASP A 184 15.10 -8.11 -3.48
N HIS A 185 14.03 -8.89 -3.23
CA HIS A 185 12.82 -8.86 -4.03
C HIS A 185 12.02 -7.57 -3.90
N PHE A 186 12.19 -6.85 -2.78
CA PHE A 186 11.43 -5.63 -2.48
C PHE A 186 12.36 -4.50 -2.07
N TYR A 187 12.21 -3.35 -2.68
CA TYR A 187 12.82 -2.10 -2.22
C TYR A 187 11.81 -1.33 -1.37
N TYR A 188 12.09 -1.21 -0.07
CA TYR A 188 11.33 -0.37 0.85
C TYR A 188 12.08 0.96 1.00
N SER A 189 11.42 2.07 0.64
CA SER A 189 12.09 3.36 0.51
C SER A 189 12.50 3.96 1.85
N GLY A 190 13.44 4.89 1.78
CA GLY A 190 13.63 5.94 2.78
C GLY A 190 12.59 7.05 2.59
N GLU A 191 12.97 8.25 3.03
CA GLU A 191 12.18 9.46 2.82
C GLU A 191 12.00 9.73 1.33
N ILE A 192 10.75 10.05 0.93
CA ILE A 192 10.41 10.41 -0.45
C ILE A 192 10.59 11.92 -0.62
N PRO A 193 11.47 12.40 -1.51
CA PRO A 193 11.68 13.83 -1.74
C PRO A 193 10.45 14.57 -2.26
N ARG A 194 10.18 15.75 -1.74
CA ARG A 194 9.06 16.63 -2.15
C ARG A 194 9.56 17.66 -3.17
N VAL A 195 9.53 17.33 -4.46
CA VAL A 195 10.14 18.14 -5.54
C VAL A 195 9.11 18.87 -6.40
N THR A 196 7.84 18.42 -6.44
CA THR A 196 6.80 19.08 -7.23
C THR A 196 6.32 20.38 -6.57
N SER A 197 5.85 21.32 -7.39
CA SER A 197 5.36 22.62 -6.91
C SER A 197 3.94 22.55 -6.30
N PHE A 198 3.18 21.50 -6.57
CA PHE A 198 1.75 21.39 -6.20
C PHE A 198 1.46 20.33 -5.14
N GLU A 199 2.26 19.29 -4.99
CA GLU A 199 2.10 18.24 -3.96
C GLU A 199 2.70 18.74 -2.63
N LYS A 200 1.98 19.65 -1.96
CA LYS A 200 2.41 20.30 -0.72
C LYS A 200 1.88 19.64 0.56
N GLY A 201 1.28 18.45 0.41
CA GLY A 201 0.65 17.75 1.53
C GLY A 201 -0.64 18.43 2.03
N ARG A 202 -1.06 18.07 3.24
CA ARG A 202 -2.32 18.55 3.84
C ARG A 202 -2.05 19.51 5.00
N ILE A 203 -2.41 20.76 4.83
CA ILE A 203 -2.20 21.83 5.82
C ILE A 203 -3.05 21.67 7.10
N ASP A 204 -4.06 20.82 7.06
CA ASP A 204 -4.94 20.50 8.19
C ASP A 204 -4.41 19.35 9.06
N HIS A 205 -3.33 18.67 8.65
CA HIS A 205 -2.67 17.65 9.45
C HIS A 205 -1.80 18.27 10.54
N LEU A 206 -1.90 17.70 11.73
CA LEU A 206 -1.15 18.08 12.91
C LEU A 206 -0.51 16.83 13.52
N CYS A 207 0.63 17.01 14.17
CA CYS A 207 1.22 15.98 15.01
C CYS A 207 1.69 16.53 16.35
N ARG A 208 1.97 15.63 17.30
CA ARG A 208 2.72 15.91 18.53
C ARG A 208 3.51 14.67 18.94
N THR A 209 4.64 14.91 19.59
CA THR A 209 5.57 13.83 20.00
C THR A 209 5.30 13.32 21.42
N SER A 210 4.40 13.95 22.17
CA SER A 210 3.98 13.52 23.49
C SER A 210 2.55 13.99 23.78
N SER A 211 1.83 13.28 24.63
CA SER A 211 0.43 13.56 24.99
C SER A 211 0.23 14.94 25.61
N GLU A 212 1.23 15.49 26.28
CA GLU A 212 1.24 16.81 26.90
C GLU A 212 1.78 17.91 25.98
N GLY A 213 2.29 17.53 24.80
CA GLY A 213 2.88 18.47 23.85
C GLY A 213 1.84 19.26 23.05
N PRO A 214 2.24 20.42 22.50
CA PRO A 214 1.36 21.18 21.62
C PRO A 214 1.18 20.47 20.28
N TRP A 215 0.00 20.62 19.66
CA TRP A 215 -0.22 20.23 18.28
C TRP A 215 0.54 21.18 17.34
N ILE A 216 1.43 20.62 16.54
CA ILE A 216 2.20 21.37 15.53
C ILE A 216 1.79 20.93 14.12
N PRO A 217 1.90 21.80 13.10
CA PRO A 217 1.64 21.44 11.71
C PRO A 217 2.54 20.29 11.23
N ASP A 218 1.92 19.28 10.58
CA ASP A 218 2.61 18.15 9.95
C ASP A 218 2.05 17.90 8.53
N PRO A 219 2.12 18.91 7.63
CA PRO A 219 1.47 18.81 6.33
C PRO A 219 2.10 17.76 5.41
N LEU A 220 3.38 17.44 5.59
CA LEU A 220 4.16 16.64 4.63
C LEU A 220 4.19 15.14 4.96
N LEU A 221 3.85 14.74 6.20
CA LEU A 221 3.92 13.34 6.62
C LEU A 221 5.22 12.66 6.16
N MET A 222 6.36 13.12 6.69
CA MET A 222 7.69 12.69 6.24
C MET A 222 8.01 11.23 6.56
N ASP A 223 7.17 10.56 7.33
CA ASP A 223 7.27 9.13 7.65
C ASP A 223 6.72 8.22 6.54
N GLU A 224 6.07 8.75 5.51
CA GLU A 224 5.56 7.92 4.42
C GLU A 224 6.68 7.24 3.62
N ARG A 225 6.46 5.95 3.31
CA ARG A 225 7.34 5.07 2.53
C ARG A 225 6.57 4.43 1.39
N MET A 226 7.29 4.08 0.33
CA MET A 226 6.79 3.30 -0.80
C MET A 226 7.50 1.95 -0.87
N LEU A 227 6.92 1.02 -1.60
CA LEU A 227 7.51 -0.28 -1.92
C LEU A 227 7.65 -0.40 -3.44
N VAL A 228 8.77 -0.95 -3.92
CA VAL A 228 9.02 -1.17 -5.35
C VAL A 228 9.44 -2.60 -5.56
N VAL A 229 8.93 -3.22 -6.62
CA VAL A 229 9.26 -4.56 -7.08
C VAL A 229 9.63 -4.48 -8.56
N HIS A 230 10.67 -5.20 -8.98
CA HIS A 230 11.04 -5.33 -10.38
C HIS A 230 10.61 -6.69 -10.90
N VAL A 231 9.58 -6.76 -11.72
CA VAL A 231 9.14 -7.98 -12.39
C VAL A 231 9.83 -8.06 -13.74
N ARG A 232 10.49 -9.21 -14.00
CA ARG A 232 11.26 -9.47 -15.23
C ARG A 232 10.39 -9.21 -16.47
N ASP A 233 10.96 -8.58 -17.48
CA ASP A 233 10.35 -8.24 -18.76
C ASP A 233 9.13 -7.32 -18.74
N LEU A 234 8.56 -7.04 -17.55
CA LEU A 234 7.51 -6.05 -17.37
C LEU A 234 8.06 -4.68 -16.94
N GLY A 235 8.88 -4.65 -15.88
CA GLY A 235 9.38 -3.42 -15.28
C GLY A 235 9.00 -3.28 -13.81
N LEU A 236 8.95 -2.04 -13.32
CA LEU A 236 8.69 -1.73 -11.92
C LEU A 236 7.19 -1.73 -11.60
N ILE A 237 6.84 -2.39 -10.51
CA ILE A 237 5.55 -2.26 -9.83
C ILE A 237 5.80 -1.40 -8.59
N VAL A 238 5.14 -0.23 -8.52
CA VAL A 238 5.31 0.76 -7.46
C VAL A 238 4.07 0.78 -6.58
N PHE A 239 4.25 0.57 -5.29
CA PHE A 239 3.18 0.61 -4.30
C PHE A 239 3.31 1.86 -3.43
N SER A 240 2.25 2.66 -3.38
CA SER A 240 2.13 3.83 -2.52
C SER A 240 0.74 3.82 -1.88
N ALA A 241 0.65 3.54 -0.58
CA ALA A 241 -0.65 3.25 0.03
C ALA A 241 -1.56 4.46 0.13
N CYS A 242 -1.02 5.64 0.45
CA CYS A 242 -1.77 6.90 0.51
C CYS A 242 -1.22 7.99 -0.41
N SER A 243 0.07 7.98 -0.71
CA SER A 243 0.74 9.03 -1.49
C SER A 243 0.64 10.42 -0.83
N HIS A 244 0.82 10.51 0.50
CA HIS A 244 0.95 11.81 1.18
C HIS A 244 2.15 12.61 0.67
N ALA A 245 3.17 11.89 0.19
CA ALA A 245 4.30 12.48 -0.51
C ALA A 245 3.90 13.17 -1.83
N GLY A 246 2.77 12.78 -2.39
CA GLY A 246 2.37 13.07 -3.74
C GLY A 246 2.82 11.97 -4.70
N ILE A 247 1.89 11.46 -5.53
CA ILE A 247 2.20 10.36 -6.43
C ILE A 247 3.22 10.74 -7.52
N VAL A 248 3.23 11.99 -7.94
CA VAL A 248 4.23 12.47 -8.91
C VAL A 248 5.61 12.56 -8.26
N ASN A 249 5.70 12.96 -6.99
CA ASN A 249 6.94 12.89 -6.22
C ASN A 249 7.42 11.44 -6.05
N VAL A 250 6.50 10.50 -5.75
CA VAL A 250 6.81 9.06 -5.68
C VAL A 250 7.39 8.57 -7.00
N CYS A 251 6.70 8.79 -8.12
CA CYS A 251 7.16 8.38 -9.45
C CYS A 251 8.50 9.04 -9.84
N THR A 252 8.70 10.31 -9.49
CA THR A 252 9.95 11.01 -9.72
C THR A 252 11.09 10.36 -8.95
N HIS A 253 10.85 10.02 -7.68
CA HIS A 253 11.86 9.35 -6.85
C HIS A 253 12.20 7.96 -7.40
N VAL A 254 11.20 7.16 -7.79
CA VAL A 254 11.41 5.85 -8.44
C VAL A 254 12.22 5.97 -9.72
N ARG A 255 11.90 6.94 -10.58
CA ARG A 255 12.64 7.19 -11.84
C ARG A 255 14.11 7.55 -11.57
N ASN A 256 14.38 8.32 -10.50
CA ASN A 256 15.75 8.68 -10.13
C ASN A 256 16.54 7.50 -9.54
N LEU A 257 15.86 6.58 -8.84
CA LEU A 257 16.47 5.37 -8.27
C LEU A 257 16.72 4.29 -9.34
N PHE A 258 15.85 4.17 -10.33
CA PHE A 258 15.86 3.11 -11.34
C PHE A 258 15.66 3.72 -12.75
N PRO A 259 16.61 4.51 -13.26
CA PRO A 259 16.42 5.29 -14.48
C PRO A 259 16.19 4.45 -15.73
N ASP A 260 16.76 3.24 -15.77
CA ASP A 260 16.76 2.35 -16.93
C ASP A 260 15.60 1.34 -16.94
N ILE A 261 14.80 1.27 -15.85
CA ILE A 261 13.71 0.31 -15.73
C ILE A 261 12.37 1.04 -15.90
N PRO A 262 11.50 0.66 -16.85
CA PRO A 262 10.21 1.30 -17.04
C PRO A 262 9.29 1.06 -15.84
N MET A 263 8.47 2.06 -15.47
CA MET A 263 7.38 1.88 -14.53
C MET A 263 6.20 1.18 -15.24
N TYR A 264 5.97 -0.07 -14.91
CA TYR A 264 4.87 -0.86 -15.48
C TYR A 264 3.55 -0.57 -14.79
N CYS A 265 3.54 -0.56 -13.44
CA CYS A 265 2.34 -0.35 -12.66
C CYS A 265 2.58 0.59 -11.47
N VAL A 266 1.60 1.44 -11.19
CA VAL A 266 1.49 2.17 -9.93
C VAL A 266 0.21 1.72 -9.24
N MET A 267 0.30 1.27 -7.98
CA MET A 267 -0.82 0.74 -7.22
C MET A 267 -0.94 1.36 -5.83
N GLY A 268 -2.18 1.73 -5.45
CA GLY A 268 -2.54 2.19 -4.12
C GLY A 268 -3.42 3.42 -4.08
N GLY A 269 -3.41 4.16 -2.95
CA GLY A 269 -4.13 5.41 -2.78
C GLY A 269 -3.31 6.61 -3.24
N LEU A 270 -3.96 7.58 -3.88
CA LEU A 270 -3.31 8.78 -4.40
C LEU A 270 -3.62 10.05 -3.60
N HIS A 271 -4.37 9.90 -2.51
CA HIS A 271 -4.78 10.98 -1.59
C HIS A 271 -5.34 12.23 -2.27
N LEU A 272 -6.15 12.06 -3.31
CA LEU A 272 -6.70 13.13 -4.13
C LEU A 272 -8.16 13.50 -3.77
N GLY A 273 -8.74 12.85 -2.75
CA GLY A 273 -10.10 13.12 -2.30
C GLY A 273 -10.22 14.41 -1.47
N GLY A 274 -11.43 14.95 -1.37
CA GLY A 274 -11.78 16.07 -0.51
C GLY A 274 -11.02 17.37 -0.85
N VAL A 275 -10.27 17.90 0.11
CA VAL A 275 -9.53 19.17 -0.07
C VAL A 275 -8.40 19.10 -1.11
N MET A 276 -7.99 17.87 -1.46
CA MET A 276 -6.94 17.62 -2.44
C MET A 276 -7.47 17.56 -3.88
N GLU A 277 -8.79 17.54 -4.12
CA GLU A 277 -9.37 17.51 -5.47
C GLU A 277 -8.86 18.65 -6.37
N LYS A 278 -8.45 19.76 -5.78
CA LYS A 278 -7.90 20.92 -6.52
C LYS A 278 -6.61 20.64 -7.29
N ILE A 279 -5.84 19.61 -6.90
CA ILE A 279 -4.58 19.24 -7.57
C ILE A 279 -4.74 18.07 -8.55
N ILE A 280 -5.97 17.58 -8.76
CA ILE A 280 -6.22 16.47 -9.71
C ILE A 280 -5.67 16.79 -11.11
N PRO A 281 -5.93 17.98 -11.71
CA PRO A 281 -5.39 18.29 -13.04
C PRO A 281 -3.87 18.24 -13.11
N ASP A 282 -3.19 18.87 -12.14
CA ASP A 282 -1.73 18.89 -12.07
C ASP A 282 -1.15 17.48 -11.86
N THR A 283 -1.83 16.64 -11.08
CA THR A 283 -1.43 15.24 -10.87
C THR A 283 -1.56 14.42 -12.14
N VAL A 284 -2.70 14.55 -12.86
CA VAL A 284 -2.92 13.88 -14.15
C VAL A 284 -1.83 14.26 -15.15
N ASP A 285 -1.54 15.55 -15.29
CA ASP A 285 -0.50 16.03 -16.21
C ASP A 285 0.91 15.60 -15.77
N GLY A 286 1.17 15.62 -14.46
CA GLY A 286 2.43 15.18 -13.88
C GLY A 286 2.72 13.68 -14.04
N LEU A 287 1.69 12.84 -14.17
CA LEU A 287 1.85 11.40 -14.38
C LEU A 287 2.17 11.03 -15.84
N ARG A 288 1.76 11.84 -16.83
CA ARG A 288 1.95 11.53 -18.26
C ARG A 288 3.40 11.21 -18.68
N PRO A 289 4.44 11.93 -18.19
CA PRO A 289 5.82 11.67 -18.62
C PRO A 289 6.40 10.33 -18.18
N PHE A 290 5.77 9.64 -17.24
CA PHE A 290 6.29 8.37 -16.73
C PHE A 290 5.97 7.17 -17.63
N GLY A 291 4.96 7.27 -18.50
CA GLY A 291 4.60 6.19 -19.43
C GLY A 291 4.08 4.93 -18.75
N ILE A 292 3.45 5.09 -17.56
CA ILE A 292 2.90 4.01 -16.75
C ILE A 292 1.87 3.23 -17.56
N LYS A 293 1.97 1.90 -17.54
CA LYS A 293 1.06 1.02 -18.29
C LYS A 293 -0.22 0.71 -17.53
N HIS A 294 -0.16 0.66 -16.18
CA HIS A 294 -1.31 0.37 -15.33
C HIS A 294 -1.31 1.28 -14.11
N ILE A 295 -2.43 1.92 -13.82
CA ILE A 295 -2.68 2.70 -12.61
C ILE A 295 -3.84 2.02 -11.89
N ILE A 296 -3.54 1.30 -10.81
CA ILE A 296 -4.52 0.58 -10.00
C ILE A 296 -4.73 1.40 -8.73
N THR A 297 -5.83 2.12 -8.65
CA THR A 297 -6.02 3.08 -7.58
C THR A 297 -7.33 2.90 -6.82
N GLY A 298 -7.29 3.12 -5.50
CA GLY A 298 -8.41 2.96 -4.57
C GLY A 298 -8.23 3.81 -3.32
N HIS A 299 -8.71 3.33 -2.20
CA HIS A 299 -8.55 3.91 -0.87
C HIS A 299 -8.83 5.43 -0.84
N CYS A 300 -7.83 6.26 -0.52
CA CYS A 300 -7.96 7.72 -0.37
C CYS A 300 -7.92 8.51 -1.70
N THR A 301 -7.88 7.85 -2.86
CA THR A 301 -7.86 8.52 -4.18
C THR A 301 -9.10 9.38 -4.41
N GLY A 302 -10.26 8.87 -4.04
CA GLY A 302 -11.54 9.53 -4.27
C GLY A 302 -12.07 9.34 -5.70
N TRP A 303 -13.40 9.25 -5.83
CA TRP A 303 -14.06 8.93 -7.09
C TRP A 303 -13.83 9.97 -8.18
N ARG A 304 -13.73 11.28 -7.84
CA ARG A 304 -13.48 12.34 -8.86
C ARG A 304 -12.09 12.20 -9.46
N ALA A 305 -11.09 11.89 -8.66
CA ALA A 305 -9.74 11.63 -9.15
C ALA A 305 -9.69 10.35 -10.00
N LEU A 306 -10.37 9.28 -9.57
CA LEU A 306 -10.47 8.05 -10.35
C LEU A 306 -11.07 8.32 -11.74
N HIS A 307 -12.17 9.08 -11.83
CA HIS A 307 -12.76 9.46 -13.11
C HIS A 307 -11.82 10.31 -13.96
N ALA A 308 -11.17 11.33 -13.39
CA ALA A 308 -10.24 12.17 -14.13
C ALA A 308 -9.03 11.38 -14.67
N LEU A 309 -8.54 10.41 -13.90
CA LEU A 309 -7.48 9.49 -14.34
C LEU A 309 -7.98 8.59 -15.48
N ALA A 310 -9.19 8.02 -15.34
CA ALA A 310 -9.77 7.17 -16.37
C ALA A 310 -10.04 7.94 -17.69
N ASP A 311 -10.49 9.18 -17.62
CA ASP A 311 -10.67 10.06 -18.79
C ASP A 311 -9.32 10.38 -19.47
N ALA A 312 -8.25 10.56 -18.67
CA ALA A 312 -6.93 10.96 -19.18
C ALA A 312 -6.09 9.80 -19.71
N PHE A 313 -6.23 8.61 -19.14
CA PHE A 313 -5.37 7.44 -19.40
C PHE A 313 -6.15 6.21 -19.91
N GLY A 314 -7.49 6.31 -19.99
CA GLY A 314 -8.34 5.25 -20.54
C GLY A 314 -8.25 3.94 -19.76
N GLN A 315 -8.13 2.84 -20.49
CA GLN A 315 -8.09 1.47 -19.90
C GLN A 315 -6.81 1.16 -19.10
N THR A 316 -5.84 2.06 -19.08
CA THR A 316 -4.68 1.98 -18.18
C THR A 316 -5.11 2.04 -16.71
N VAL A 317 -6.25 2.68 -16.41
CA VAL A 317 -6.73 2.92 -15.04
C VAL A 317 -7.73 1.84 -14.64
N SER A 318 -7.51 1.28 -13.45
CA SER A 318 -8.44 0.36 -12.80
C SER A 318 -8.71 0.78 -11.37
N GLN A 319 -9.92 0.54 -10.90
CA GLN A 319 -10.25 0.70 -9.49
C GLN A 319 -9.78 -0.52 -8.69
N SER A 320 -9.03 -0.30 -7.61
CA SER A 320 -8.74 -1.31 -6.62
C SER A 320 -9.99 -1.64 -5.81
N ALA A 321 -10.22 -2.92 -5.54
CA ALA A 321 -11.32 -3.38 -4.72
C ALA A 321 -10.87 -4.56 -3.85
N VAL A 322 -11.42 -4.66 -2.64
CA VAL A 322 -11.14 -5.76 -1.71
C VAL A 322 -11.44 -7.11 -2.38
N GLY A 323 -10.57 -8.09 -2.17
CA GLY A 323 -10.72 -9.42 -2.74
C GLY A 323 -10.19 -9.60 -4.17
N THR A 324 -9.80 -8.53 -4.84
CA THR A 324 -9.16 -8.63 -6.16
C THR A 324 -7.74 -9.18 -6.02
N ARG A 325 -7.38 -10.11 -6.90
CA ARG A 325 -6.01 -10.61 -7.07
C ARG A 325 -5.46 -10.14 -8.40
N TYR A 326 -4.25 -9.59 -8.39
CA TYR A 326 -3.48 -9.26 -9.58
C TYR A 326 -2.27 -10.18 -9.67
N THR A 327 -1.95 -10.64 -10.90
CA THR A 327 -0.76 -11.45 -11.17
C THR A 327 0.07 -10.75 -12.23
N PHE A 328 1.33 -10.49 -11.93
CA PHE A 328 2.31 -9.88 -12.81
C PHE A 328 3.38 -10.91 -13.10
N ASP A 329 3.42 -11.44 -14.33
CA ASP A 329 4.40 -12.40 -14.82
C ASP A 329 4.54 -12.32 -16.36
N GLU A 330 5.55 -12.99 -16.92
CA GLU A 330 5.78 -13.09 -18.36
C GLU A 330 4.78 -14.07 -18.99
N GLY A 331 3.61 -13.60 -19.40
CA GLY A 331 2.76 -14.34 -20.35
C GLY A 331 1.56 -15.10 -19.79
N HIS A 332 1.13 -14.88 -18.55
CA HIS A 332 -0.11 -15.45 -18.06
C HIS A 332 -1.30 -14.52 -18.24
N HIS A 333 -1.91 -14.59 -19.41
CA HIS A 333 -3.34 -14.35 -19.53
C HIS A 333 -4.04 -15.52 -18.83
N LEU A 334 -4.50 -15.33 -17.57
CA LEU A 334 -5.35 -16.33 -16.93
C LEU A 334 -6.56 -16.56 -17.82
N SER A 335 -6.52 -17.61 -18.65
CA SER A 335 -7.72 -18.19 -19.25
C SER A 335 -8.51 -18.83 -18.12
N LEU A 336 -9.62 -18.22 -17.73
CA LEU A 336 -10.65 -18.81 -16.86
C LEU A 336 -11.37 -19.90 -17.63
#